data_25b3bc337c07286125cf550c0867438d
#
_entry.id   25b3bc337c07286125cf550c0867438d
#
_cell.length_a   1.000
_cell.length_b   1.000
_cell.length_c   1.000
_cell.angle_alpha   90.00
_cell.angle_beta   90.00
_cell.angle_gamma   90.00
#
_symmetry.space_group_name_H-M   'P 1'
#
loop_
_entity.id
_entity.type
_entity.pdbx_description
1 polymer ?
#
loop_
_entity_poly.entity_id
_entity_poly.type
_entity_poly.pdbx_seq_one_letter_code
_entity_poly.pdbx_strand_id
1 'polypeptide(L)'
;LSLVFSRAAQISPESIHADILGTHDNGPQAEFPAWSTAVISGVPISESRMSPVDFGAVTEAELAARSRKQGHVVVNVKGAPTFSIASSVARIISAIVYDNKAQIPLFGRLPDQTASLPAGPMPISHFREELGCCVSLPAFLGRDGVVKTVNVKLEEPEERKLVRGGVSVGETVERLMENSTVAGK
;
A
#
# COMPACT_ATOMS: atom_id res chain seq x y z
N LEU A 1 4.04 -3.06 -8.17
CA LEU A 1 2.92 -3.80 -8.73
C LEU A 1 2.67 -3.39 -10.17
N SER A 2 2.48 -2.09 -10.48
CA SER A 2 2.20 -1.58 -11.83
C SER A 2 3.21 -2.08 -12.88
N LEU A 3 4.50 -2.17 -12.56
CA LEU A 3 5.52 -2.69 -13.48
C LEU A 3 5.34 -4.19 -13.78
N VAL A 4 5.01 -5.00 -12.78
CA VAL A 4 4.78 -6.44 -12.96
C VAL A 4 3.54 -6.67 -13.81
N PHE A 5 2.50 -5.91 -13.55
CA PHE A 5 1.25 -5.93 -14.28
C PHE A 5 1.41 -5.47 -15.73
N SER A 6 2.13 -4.37 -15.96
CA SER A 6 2.37 -3.82 -17.30
C SER A 6 3.10 -4.80 -18.21
N ARG A 7 4.05 -5.56 -17.66
CA ARG A 7 4.75 -6.62 -18.39
C ARG A 7 3.84 -7.78 -18.80
N ALA A 8 2.90 -8.14 -17.92
CA ALA A 8 1.92 -9.19 -18.22
C ALA A 8 0.92 -8.73 -19.28
N ALA A 9 0.44 -7.49 -19.16
CA ALA A 9 -0.55 -6.91 -20.06
C ALA A 9 0.05 -6.26 -21.33
N GLN A 10 1.37 -6.16 -21.43
CA GLN A 10 2.11 -5.51 -22.54
C GLN A 10 1.68 -4.05 -22.80
N ILE A 11 1.37 -3.32 -21.70
CA ILE A 11 1.00 -1.90 -21.75
C ILE A 11 1.95 -1.06 -20.89
N SER A 12 1.94 0.27 -21.08
CA SER A 12 2.77 1.16 -20.26
C SER A 12 2.41 1.08 -18.78
N PRO A 13 3.40 1.01 -17.87
CA PRO A 13 3.14 1.05 -16.43
C PRO A 13 2.48 2.36 -15.97
N GLU A 14 2.62 3.45 -16.74
CA GLU A 14 1.98 4.74 -16.46
C GLU A 14 0.47 4.70 -16.65
N SER A 15 -0.03 3.74 -17.44
CA SER A 15 -1.47 3.53 -17.65
C SER A 15 -2.13 2.73 -16.51
N ILE A 16 -1.32 2.22 -15.57
CA ILE A 16 -1.80 1.33 -14.52
C ILE A 16 -1.62 2.01 -13.16
N HIS A 17 -2.73 2.18 -12.44
CA HIS A 17 -2.71 2.56 -11.04
C HIS A 17 -3.17 1.36 -10.20
N ALA A 18 -2.25 0.81 -9.45
CA ALA A 18 -2.52 -0.34 -8.59
C ALA A 18 -1.60 -0.25 -7.35
N ASP A 19 -2.20 -0.14 -6.19
CA ASP A 19 -1.50 0.01 -4.93
C ASP A 19 -1.29 -1.34 -4.23
N ILE A 20 -0.24 -1.41 -3.42
CA ILE A 20 -0.03 -2.47 -2.46
C ILE A 20 -0.34 -1.88 -1.10
N LEU A 21 -1.27 -2.48 -0.39
CA LEU A 21 -1.74 -2.05 0.92
C LEU A 21 -1.37 -3.08 1.98
N GLY A 22 -1.59 -2.72 3.25
CA GLY A 22 -1.35 -3.58 4.39
C GLY A 22 -0.08 -3.22 5.16
N THR A 23 0.57 -4.20 5.74
CA THR A 23 1.75 -4.04 6.59
C THR A 23 2.95 -4.71 5.96
N HIS A 24 4.13 -4.08 6.09
CA HIS A 24 5.37 -4.65 5.61
C HIS A 24 5.95 -5.59 6.69
N ASP A 25 5.42 -6.79 6.77
CA ASP A 25 5.96 -7.85 7.60
C ASP A 25 6.32 -9.08 6.75
N ASN A 26 6.93 -10.08 7.37
CA ASN A 26 7.34 -11.31 6.69
C ASN A 26 6.19 -12.33 6.54
N GLY A 27 4.96 -11.96 6.90
CA GLY A 27 3.79 -12.81 6.79
C GLY A 27 3.24 -12.90 5.37
N PRO A 28 2.68 -14.04 4.97
CA PRO A 28 2.12 -14.23 3.62
C PRO A 28 0.87 -13.37 3.36
N GLN A 29 0.35 -12.68 4.37
CA GLN A 29 -0.86 -11.87 4.31
C GLN A 29 -0.64 -10.41 4.68
N ALA A 30 0.61 -9.98 4.94
CA ALA A 30 0.92 -8.67 5.45
C ALA A 30 0.66 -7.56 4.43
N GLU A 31 1.21 -7.70 3.24
CA GLU A 31 0.96 -6.78 2.12
C GLU A 31 0.22 -7.49 0.99
N PHE A 32 -0.70 -6.78 0.37
CA PHE A 32 -1.51 -7.33 -0.71
C PHE A 32 -1.79 -6.27 -1.79
N PRO A 33 -1.90 -6.68 -3.06
CA PRO A 33 -2.43 -5.82 -4.10
C PRO A 33 -3.90 -5.51 -3.84
N ALA A 34 -4.28 -4.24 -3.87
CA ALA A 34 -5.67 -3.79 -3.78
C ALA A 34 -6.31 -3.83 -5.17
N TRP A 35 -6.74 -5.00 -5.61
CA TRP A 35 -7.33 -5.20 -6.94
C TRP A 35 -8.64 -4.44 -7.11
N SER A 36 -9.43 -4.33 -6.05
CA SER A 36 -10.70 -3.58 -6.04
C SER A 36 -10.54 -2.09 -6.38
N THR A 37 -9.34 -1.54 -6.18
CA THR A 37 -9.03 -0.14 -6.48
C THR A 37 -8.14 0.04 -7.71
N ALA A 38 -7.69 -1.07 -8.30
CA ALA A 38 -6.78 -1.02 -9.43
C ALA A 38 -7.50 -0.61 -10.72
N VAL A 39 -6.88 0.31 -11.47
CA VAL A 39 -7.42 0.84 -12.72
C VAL A 39 -6.40 0.81 -13.84
N ILE A 40 -6.88 0.66 -15.07
CA ILE A 40 -6.12 0.82 -16.30
C ILE A 40 -6.71 2.00 -17.06
N SER A 41 -5.91 3.04 -17.26
CA SER A 41 -6.35 4.27 -17.95
C SER A 41 -7.66 4.86 -17.36
N GLY A 42 -7.83 4.74 -16.02
CA GLY A 42 -9.01 5.21 -15.30
C GLY A 42 -10.20 4.25 -15.26
N VAL A 43 -10.13 3.10 -15.94
CA VAL A 43 -11.18 2.08 -15.92
C VAL A 43 -10.83 1.02 -14.87
N PRO A 44 -11.74 0.68 -13.93
CA PRO A 44 -11.52 -0.41 -12.99
C PRO A 44 -11.14 -1.71 -13.70
N ILE A 45 -10.20 -2.45 -13.15
CA ILE A 45 -9.77 -3.73 -13.75
C ILE A 45 -10.94 -4.70 -13.87
N SER A 46 -11.83 -4.72 -12.89
CA SER A 46 -13.04 -5.55 -12.89
C SER A 46 -14.02 -5.22 -14.04
N GLU A 47 -13.98 -3.97 -14.54
CA GLU A 47 -14.82 -3.49 -15.64
C GLU A 47 -14.05 -3.42 -16.97
N SER A 48 -12.73 -3.54 -16.93
CA SER A 48 -11.92 -3.52 -18.12
C SER A 48 -12.23 -4.75 -18.97
N ARG A 49 -12.61 -4.52 -20.25
CA ARG A 49 -12.85 -5.60 -21.21
C ARG A 49 -11.55 -6.22 -21.74
N MET A 50 -10.45 -6.00 -21.04
CA MET A 50 -9.22 -6.68 -21.35
C MET A 50 -9.44 -8.17 -21.11
N SER A 51 -9.34 -8.94 -22.19
CA SER A 51 -9.50 -10.38 -22.15
C SER A 51 -8.45 -10.99 -21.19
N PRO A 52 -8.77 -12.09 -20.48
CA PRO A 52 -7.75 -12.87 -19.78
C PRO A 52 -6.56 -13.28 -20.69
N VAL A 53 -6.78 -13.34 -21.99
CA VAL A 53 -5.72 -13.56 -23.00
C VAL A 53 -4.72 -12.40 -23.02
N ASP A 54 -5.17 -11.17 -22.73
CA ASP A 54 -4.29 -9.98 -22.72
C ASP A 54 -3.32 -9.97 -21.53
N PHE A 55 -3.62 -10.74 -20.47
CA PHE A 55 -2.72 -10.98 -19.35
C PHE A 55 -1.82 -12.21 -19.53
N GLY A 56 -1.82 -12.83 -20.73
CA GLY A 56 -0.99 -14.00 -20.99
C GLY A 56 -1.32 -15.20 -20.08
N ALA A 57 -2.59 -15.39 -19.74
CA ALA A 57 -3.07 -16.39 -18.78
C ALA A 57 -2.48 -16.26 -17.35
N VAL A 58 -1.94 -15.09 -16.99
CA VAL A 58 -1.40 -14.84 -15.65
C VAL A 58 -2.53 -14.45 -14.72
N THR A 59 -2.68 -15.15 -13.62
CA THR A 59 -3.70 -14.87 -12.61
C THR A 59 -3.29 -13.72 -11.68
N GLU A 60 -4.28 -13.08 -11.03
CA GLU A 60 -4.03 -12.06 -9.99
C GLU A 60 -3.12 -12.59 -8.87
N ALA A 61 -3.30 -13.85 -8.48
CA ALA A 61 -2.48 -14.52 -7.47
C ALA A 61 -1.01 -14.63 -7.91
N GLU A 62 -0.76 -14.93 -9.19
CA GLU A 62 0.59 -14.97 -9.74
C GLU A 62 1.21 -13.58 -9.86
N LEU A 63 0.44 -12.57 -10.25
CA LEU A 63 0.90 -11.18 -10.26
C LEU A 63 1.28 -10.70 -8.87
N ALA A 64 0.46 -11.02 -7.86
CA ALA A 64 0.75 -10.74 -6.47
C ALA A 64 2.03 -11.44 -5.99
N ALA A 65 2.20 -12.73 -6.32
CA ALA A 65 3.38 -13.50 -5.96
C ALA A 65 4.65 -12.96 -6.65
N ARG A 66 4.56 -12.61 -7.94
CA ARG A 66 5.66 -11.99 -8.69
C ARG A 66 6.05 -10.63 -8.12
N SER A 67 5.06 -9.82 -7.71
CA SER A 67 5.30 -8.50 -7.11
C SER A 67 6.07 -8.62 -5.79
N ARG A 68 5.64 -9.50 -4.88
CA ARG A 68 6.35 -9.77 -3.62
C ARG A 68 7.77 -10.30 -3.85
N LYS A 69 7.94 -11.21 -4.80
CA LYS A 69 9.25 -11.80 -5.11
C LYS A 69 10.23 -10.81 -5.74
N GLN A 70 9.75 -9.73 -6.35
CA GLN A 70 10.59 -8.79 -7.09
C GLN A 70 11.67 -8.13 -6.21
N GLY A 71 11.36 -7.79 -4.96
CA GLY A 71 12.32 -7.26 -3.99
C GLY A 71 13.47 -8.23 -3.75
N HIS A 72 13.17 -9.49 -3.50
CA HIS A 72 14.17 -10.53 -3.29
C HIS A 72 15.04 -10.78 -4.52
N VAL A 73 14.47 -10.72 -5.71
CA VAL A 73 15.25 -10.84 -6.96
C VAL A 73 16.29 -9.74 -7.07
N VAL A 74 15.91 -8.48 -6.76
CA VAL A 74 16.85 -7.35 -6.78
C VAL A 74 17.95 -7.51 -5.75
N VAL A 75 17.61 -7.92 -4.53
CA VAL A 75 18.58 -8.17 -3.45
C VAL A 75 19.55 -9.28 -3.84
N ASN A 76 19.06 -10.39 -4.38
CA ASN A 76 19.88 -11.52 -4.77
C ASN A 76 20.87 -11.18 -5.90
N VAL A 77 20.49 -10.30 -6.83
CA VAL A 77 21.35 -9.93 -7.98
C VAL A 77 22.28 -8.77 -7.66
N LYS A 78 21.81 -7.77 -6.89
CA LYS A 78 22.54 -6.52 -6.65
C LYS A 78 23.02 -6.33 -5.20
N GLY A 79 22.72 -7.27 -4.31
CA GLY A 79 23.03 -7.20 -2.88
C GLY A 79 22.11 -6.30 -2.07
N ALA A 80 21.56 -5.23 -2.68
CA ALA A 80 20.63 -4.31 -2.01
C ALA A 80 19.68 -3.63 -3.00
N PRO A 81 18.44 -3.24 -2.59
CA PRO A 81 17.47 -2.54 -3.43
C PRO A 81 17.69 -1.02 -3.44
N THR A 82 18.94 -0.56 -3.44
CA THR A 82 19.34 0.84 -3.21
C THR A 82 18.67 1.81 -4.20
N PHE A 83 18.66 1.49 -5.48
CA PHE A 83 18.10 2.39 -6.50
C PHE A 83 16.58 2.52 -6.42
N SER A 84 15.86 1.44 -6.11
CA SER A 84 14.41 1.49 -5.94
C SER A 84 14.02 2.27 -4.69
N ILE A 85 14.75 2.09 -3.59
CA ILE A 85 14.56 2.88 -2.36
C ILE A 85 14.86 4.36 -2.63
N ALA A 86 16.00 4.68 -3.25
CA ALA A 86 16.37 6.05 -3.59
C ALA A 86 15.33 6.73 -4.49
N SER A 87 14.79 6.03 -5.48
CA SER A 87 13.72 6.55 -6.35
C SER A 87 12.44 6.85 -5.57
N SER A 88 12.05 5.97 -4.64
CA SER A 88 10.88 6.20 -3.79
C SER A 88 11.08 7.40 -2.86
N VAL A 89 12.26 7.51 -2.24
CA VAL A 89 12.62 8.65 -1.39
C VAL A 89 12.64 9.95 -2.19
N ALA A 90 13.22 9.95 -3.38
CA ALA A 90 13.23 11.13 -4.25
C ALA A 90 11.80 11.58 -4.63
N ARG A 91 10.88 10.65 -4.86
CA ARG A 91 9.47 10.96 -5.13
C ARG A 91 8.80 11.60 -3.91
N ILE A 92 9.06 11.09 -2.71
CA ILE A 92 8.55 11.66 -1.46
C ILE A 92 9.10 13.07 -1.25
N ILE A 93 10.42 13.26 -1.38
CA ILE A 93 11.06 14.58 -1.25
C ILE A 93 10.49 15.56 -2.27
N SER A 94 10.33 15.14 -3.52
CA SER A 94 9.71 15.95 -4.57
C SER A 94 8.30 16.40 -4.20
N ALA A 95 7.48 15.50 -3.65
CA ALA A 95 6.13 15.83 -3.21
C ALA A 95 6.11 16.90 -2.12
N ILE A 96 7.05 16.85 -1.18
CA ILE A 96 7.17 17.79 -0.07
C ILE A 96 7.73 19.14 -0.56
N VAL A 97 8.85 19.12 -1.29
CA VAL A 97 9.56 20.34 -1.70
C VAL A 97 8.71 21.17 -2.67
N TYR A 98 8.10 20.53 -3.63
CA TYR A 98 7.27 21.20 -4.65
C TYR A 98 5.79 21.32 -4.26
N ASP A 99 5.40 20.83 -3.10
CA ASP A 99 4.01 20.82 -2.60
C ASP A 99 3.00 20.30 -3.65
N ASN A 100 3.38 19.31 -4.43
CA ASN A 100 2.59 18.85 -5.58
C ASN A 100 1.41 17.94 -5.19
N LYS A 101 1.27 17.63 -3.89
CA LYS A 101 0.18 16.82 -3.33
C LYS A 101 0.01 15.47 -4.05
N ALA A 102 1.16 14.84 -4.35
CA ALA A 102 1.18 13.56 -5.04
C ALA A 102 0.54 12.47 -4.19
N GLN A 103 -0.26 11.62 -4.83
CA GLN A 103 -0.73 10.39 -4.20
C GLN A 103 0.41 9.39 -4.11
N ILE A 104 0.70 8.95 -2.89
CA ILE A 104 1.75 7.97 -2.59
C ILE A 104 1.20 7.00 -1.54
N PRO A 105 1.29 5.68 -1.73
CA PRO A 105 1.03 4.74 -0.65
C PRO A 105 2.07 4.93 0.45
N LEU A 106 1.63 5.31 1.63
CA LEU A 106 2.49 5.58 2.77
C LEU A 106 2.13 4.66 3.92
N PHE A 107 3.16 4.08 4.54
CA PHE A 107 3.03 3.36 5.79
C PHE A 107 3.13 4.36 6.94
N GLY A 108 2.10 4.46 7.74
CA GLY A 108 2.08 5.40 8.84
C GLY A 108 0.89 5.20 9.77
N ARG A 109 0.94 5.86 10.91
CA ARG A 109 -0.20 5.95 11.81
C ARG A 109 -1.30 6.76 11.13
N LEU A 110 -2.51 6.25 11.15
CA LEU A 110 -3.66 7.01 10.67
C LEU A 110 -3.79 8.31 11.49
N PRO A 111 -3.92 9.47 10.84
CA PRO A 111 -4.06 10.74 11.55
C PRO A 111 -5.27 10.69 12.47
N ASP A 112 -5.12 11.25 13.68
CA ASP A 112 -6.22 11.35 14.63
C ASP A 112 -7.29 12.28 14.07
N GLN A 113 -8.53 11.81 13.90
CA GLN A 113 -9.59 12.55 13.22
C GLN A 113 -10.26 13.66 14.06
N THR A 114 -9.66 14.06 15.14
CA THR A 114 -10.09 15.25 15.84
C THR A 114 -9.83 16.55 15.05
N ALA A 115 -8.98 16.48 14.01
CA ALA A 115 -8.78 17.56 13.06
C ALA A 115 -9.71 17.37 11.86
N SER A 116 -10.89 17.98 11.92
CA SER A 116 -11.87 18.34 10.87
C SER A 116 -11.56 17.84 9.44
N LEU A 117 -11.84 16.57 9.16
CA LEU A 117 -12.09 16.10 7.81
C LEU A 117 -13.60 16.25 7.53
N PRO A 118 -14.01 16.69 6.34
CA PRO A 118 -15.43 16.82 6.02
C PRO A 118 -16.14 15.48 6.21
N ALA A 119 -17.27 15.52 6.87
CA ALA A 119 -18.13 14.39 7.17
C ALA A 119 -18.57 13.68 5.88
N GLY A 120 -17.89 12.59 5.54
CA GLY A 120 -18.29 11.62 4.54
C GLY A 120 -18.12 10.22 5.13
N PRO A 121 -18.93 9.23 4.72
CA PRO A 121 -18.74 7.88 5.20
C PRO A 121 -17.36 7.38 4.77
N MET A 122 -16.43 7.30 5.71
CA MET A 122 -15.12 6.70 5.48
C MET A 122 -15.21 5.21 5.83
N PRO A 123 -15.17 4.28 4.87
CA PRO A 123 -15.16 2.84 5.19
C PRO A 123 -14.01 2.47 6.14
N ILE A 124 -12.88 3.18 6.04
CA ILE A 124 -11.71 2.95 6.92
C ILE A 124 -11.92 3.49 8.34
N SER A 125 -12.84 4.42 8.58
CA SER A 125 -13.12 4.88 9.94
C SER A 125 -13.69 3.79 10.84
N HIS A 126 -14.35 2.80 10.27
CA HIS A 126 -14.85 1.62 11.02
C HIS A 126 -13.70 0.76 11.57
N PHE A 127 -12.57 0.71 10.89
CA PHE A 127 -11.43 -0.14 11.27
C PHE A 127 -10.42 0.57 12.15
N ARG A 128 -10.64 1.83 12.51
CA ARG A 128 -9.66 2.65 13.21
C ARG A 128 -9.36 2.16 14.61
N GLU A 129 -10.39 1.78 15.34
CA GLU A 129 -10.26 1.21 16.69
C GLU A 129 -9.62 -0.19 16.61
N GLU A 130 -9.94 -0.95 15.56
CA GLU A 130 -9.41 -2.28 15.34
C GLU A 130 -7.98 -2.26 14.79
N LEU A 131 -7.64 -1.28 13.95
CA LEU A 131 -6.31 -1.17 13.36
C LEU A 131 -5.23 -0.68 14.34
N GLY A 132 -5.57 0.09 15.35
CA GLY A 132 -4.73 0.50 16.49
C GLY A 132 -3.30 0.98 16.22
N CYS A 133 -2.81 0.82 14.98
CA CYS A 133 -1.41 0.97 14.62
C CYS A 133 -1.20 1.53 13.21
N CYS A 134 -0.04 1.24 12.62
CA CYS A 134 0.37 1.71 11.31
C CYS A 134 0.01 0.71 10.20
N VAL A 135 -0.56 1.22 9.12
CA VAL A 135 -0.83 0.46 7.88
C VAL A 135 -0.45 1.29 6.66
N SER A 136 -0.23 0.63 5.53
CA SER A 136 0.00 1.31 4.26
C SER A 136 -1.33 1.65 3.61
N LEU A 137 -1.57 2.95 3.40
CA LEU A 137 -2.74 3.49 2.71
C LEU A 137 -2.32 4.56 1.69
N PRO A 138 -3.09 4.73 0.60
CA PRO A 138 -2.88 5.84 -0.30
C PRO A 138 -3.13 7.17 0.40
N ALA A 139 -2.18 8.08 0.31
CA ALA A 139 -2.27 9.40 0.91
C ALA A 139 -1.77 10.48 -0.04
N PHE A 140 -2.27 11.68 0.10
CA PHE A 140 -1.73 12.87 -0.57
C PHE A 140 -0.67 13.49 0.32
N LEU A 141 0.55 13.57 -0.21
CA LEU A 141 1.72 14.13 0.46
C LEU A 141 2.05 15.50 -0.12
N GLY A 142 2.14 16.48 0.74
CA GLY A 142 2.52 17.85 0.43
C GLY A 142 3.59 18.38 1.39
N ARG A 143 3.81 19.70 1.37
CA ARG A 143 4.84 20.38 2.15
C ARG A 143 4.71 20.13 3.66
N ASP A 144 3.49 20.08 4.16
CA ASP A 144 3.20 19.91 5.60
C ASP A 144 3.05 18.42 6.00
N GLY A 145 3.48 17.51 5.15
CA GLY A 145 3.36 16.08 5.35
C GLY A 145 2.11 15.48 4.70
N VAL A 146 1.46 14.54 5.39
CA VAL A 146 0.23 13.91 4.89
C VAL A 146 -0.93 14.91 5.00
N VAL A 147 -1.37 15.39 3.86
CA VAL A 147 -2.45 16.38 3.76
C VAL A 147 -3.81 15.69 3.87
N LYS A 148 -3.94 14.51 3.25
CA LYS A 148 -5.20 13.76 3.20
C LYS A 148 -4.93 12.30 2.89
N THR A 149 -5.68 11.40 3.51
CA THR A 149 -5.73 9.99 3.11
C THR A 149 -6.81 9.76 2.07
N VAL A 150 -6.57 8.82 1.17
CA VAL A 150 -7.57 8.40 0.19
C VAL A 150 -8.47 7.37 0.83
N ASN A 151 -9.77 7.61 0.75
CA ASN A 151 -10.77 6.64 1.15
C ASN A 151 -10.88 5.57 0.04
N VAL A 152 -10.32 4.41 0.28
CA VAL A 152 -10.37 3.29 -0.65
C VAL A 152 -11.52 2.36 -0.28
N LYS A 153 -12.34 2.02 -1.27
CA LYS A 153 -13.36 1.00 -1.12
C LYS A 153 -12.73 -0.33 -1.47
N LEU A 154 -12.45 -1.13 -0.45
CA LEU A 154 -11.92 -2.47 -0.60
C LEU A 154 -13.05 -3.50 -0.66
N GLU A 155 -12.82 -4.63 -1.29
CA GLU A 155 -13.67 -5.80 -1.15
C GLU A 155 -13.42 -6.50 0.17
N GLU A 156 -14.42 -7.22 0.69
CA GLU A 156 -14.38 -7.90 2.00
C GLU A 156 -13.12 -8.76 2.24
N PRO A 157 -12.59 -9.52 1.25
CA PRO A 157 -11.35 -10.28 1.44
C PRO A 157 -10.12 -9.39 1.63
N GLU A 158 -10.09 -8.22 0.98
CA GLU A 158 -9.00 -7.25 1.08
C GLU A 158 -9.07 -6.47 2.40
N GLU A 159 -10.27 -6.08 2.82
CA GLU A 159 -10.52 -5.46 4.13
C GLU A 159 -10.04 -6.37 5.27
N ARG A 160 -10.40 -7.66 5.22
CA ARG A 160 -9.94 -8.63 6.21
C ARG A 160 -8.42 -8.76 6.28
N LYS A 161 -7.72 -8.67 5.14
CA LYS A 161 -6.25 -8.68 5.11
C LYS A 161 -5.67 -7.42 5.75
N LEU A 162 -6.26 -6.26 5.44
CA LEU A 162 -5.83 -4.98 6.01
C LEU A 162 -5.95 -4.99 7.54
N VAL A 163 -7.11 -5.40 8.05
CA VAL A 163 -7.37 -5.48 9.51
C VAL A 163 -6.40 -6.45 10.18
N ARG A 164 -6.24 -7.66 9.65
CA ARG A 164 -5.31 -8.64 10.22
C ARG A 164 -3.87 -8.14 10.27
N GLY A 165 -3.41 -7.49 9.21
CA GLY A 165 -2.09 -6.88 9.17
C GLY A 165 -1.95 -5.81 10.27
N GLY A 166 -2.92 -4.92 10.38
CA GLY A 166 -2.94 -3.87 11.39
C GLY A 166 -2.90 -4.41 12.82
N VAL A 167 -3.74 -5.37 13.15
CA VAL A 167 -3.76 -6.02 14.47
C VAL A 167 -2.41 -6.65 14.79
N SER A 168 -1.81 -7.38 13.85
CA SER A 168 -0.51 -8.03 14.05
C SER A 168 0.61 -7.04 14.37
N VAL A 169 0.61 -5.87 13.71
CA VAL A 169 1.58 -4.81 14.04
C VAL A 169 1.28 -4.19 15.41
N GLY A 170 0.00 -3.96 15.73
CA GLY A 170 -0.42 -3.46 17.04
C GLY A 170 0.10 -4.32 18.18
N GLU A 171 -0.15 -5.63 18.12
CA GLU A 171 0.33 -6.61 19.10
C GLU A 171 1.86 -6.63 19.21
N THR A 172 2.56 -6.41 18.09
CA THR A 172 4.02 -6.36 18.10
C THR A 172 4.54 -5.10 18.78
N VAL A 173 3.91 -3.96 18.54
CA VAL A 173 4.25 -2.69 19.19
C VAL A 173 3.99 -2.77 20.70
N GLU A 174 2.85 -3.27 21.14
CA GLU A 174 2.53 -3.44 22.54
C GLU A 174 3.56 -4.31 23.26
N ARG A 175 3.90 -5.46 22.69
CA ARG A 175 4.91 -6.38 23.23
C ARG A 175 6.30 -5.72 23.35
N LEU A 176 6.68 -4.88 22.39
CA LEU A 176 7.94 -4.15 22.43
C LEU A 176 7.93 -3.07 23.52
N MET A 177 6.81 -2.39 23.72
CA MET A 177 6.66 -1.38 24.76
C MET A 177 6.69 -2.00 26.17
N GLU A 178 6.03 -3.12 26.37
CA GLU A 178 6.07 -3.87 27.63
C GLU A 178 7.50 -4.31 27.99
N ASN A 179 8.21 -4.88 27.03
CA ASN A 179 9.60 -5.31 27.22
C ASN A 179 10.55 -4.13 27.50
N SER A 180 10.32 -2.97 26.89
CA SER A 180 11.10 -1.75 27.13
C SER A 180 10.89 -1.23 28.56
N THR A 181 9.70 -1.35 29.13
CA THR A 181 9.38 -0.91 30.49
C THR A 181 10.02 -1.82 31.55
N VAL A 182 10.27 -3.08 31.22
CA VAL A 182 10.93 -4.06 32.13
C VAL A 182 12.45 -3.90 32.11
N ALA A 183 13.04 -3.49 30.97
CA ALA A 183 14.50 -3.30 30.85
C ALA A 183 15.02 -1.98 31.48
N GLY A 184 14.12 -1.08 31.87
CA GLY A 184 14.45 0.21 32.49
C GLY A 184 14.38 0.21 34.02
N LYS A 185 14.21 -0.94 34.64
CA LYS A 185 14.31 -1.15 36.11
C LYS A 185 15.56 -1.96 36.44
#